data_0924309ec578972c7b53f204ffbe464b
#
_entry.id   0924309ec578972c7b53f204ffbe464b
#
_cell.length_a   1.000
_cell.length_b   1.000
_cell.length_c   1.000
_cell.angle_alpha   90.00
_cell.angle_beta   90.00
_cell.angle_gamma   90.00
#
_symmetry.space_group_name_H-M   'P 1'
#
loop_
_entity.id
_entity.type
_entity.pdbx_description
1 polymer ?
#
loop_
_entity_poly.entity_id
_entity_poly.type
_entity_poly.pdbx_seq_one_letter_code
_entity_poly.pdbx_strand_id
1 'polypeptide(L)'
;FRLDENKELINVNFYYGGSSRASTARLQLKLDGLTKVNPTPETPKNDNDDIKEENKKEEEVTTRFSKDGTYEVNVALWNATSDKESMAADALNNKAKIIVKDGKATMYISTKEMTFGTIKASLQEFYIGNSSSDYKNHSATIIEKDAQGHPTLWSFVLPHENEYIDVMMNPHVAMMGNMDLGARIKVDYTTLTYVSTQTELETNTGNNQKENNSVENI
;
A
#
# COMPACT_ATOMS: atom_id res chain seq x y z
N PHE A 1 -2.42 18.80 13.19
CA PHE A 1 -3.22 19.97 12.78
C PHE A 1 -4.39 20.10 13.73
N ARG A 2 -4.44 21.15 14.52
CA ARG A 2 -5.50 21.39 15.50
C ARG A 2 -6.46 22.41 14.90
N LEU A 3 -7.74 22.07 14.83
CA LEU A 3 -8.79 23.01 14.43
C LEU A 3 -9.18 23.84 15.65
N ASP A 4 -9.02 25.14 15.57
CA ASP A 4 -9.67 26.05 16.47
C ASP A 4 -11.17 26.09 16.19
N GLU A 5 -11.96 25.96 17.23
CA GLU A 5 -13.40 25.84 17.30
C GLU A 5 -14.23 26.18 16.05
N ASN A 6 -15.00 25.19 15.56
CA ASN A 6 -16.18 25.31 14.66
C ASN A 6 -16.07 26.24 13.45
N LYS A 7 -14.91 26.40 12.84
CA LYS A 7 -14.78 27.14 11.58
C LYS A 7 -15.00 26.21 10.40
N GLU A 8 -16.08 26.40 9.69
CA GLU A 8 -16.34 25.72 8.41
C GLU A 8 -15.33 26.08 7.31
N LEU A 9 -14.62 27.19 7.48
CA LEU A 9 -13.65 27.72 6.52
C LEU A 9 -12.28 27.94 7.17
N ILE A 10 -11.27 27.29 6.63
CA ILE A 10 -9.88 27.42 7.07
C ILE A 10 -9.08 28.10 5.96
N ASN A 11 -8.40 29.19 6.28
CA ASN A 11 -7.45 29.79 5.36
C ASN A 11 -6.16 28.95 5.37
N VAL A 12 -5.71 28.50 4.21
CA VAL A 12 -4.48 27.74 4.03
C VAL A 12 -3.53 28.49 3.10
N ASN A 13 -2.27 28.55 3.48
CA ASN A 13 -1.19 29.04 2.63
C ASN A 13 -0.40 27.83 2.14
N PHE A 14 -0.14 27.77 0.85
CA PHE A 14 0.68 26.72 0.25
C PHE A 14 1.74 27.33 -0.67
N TYR A 15 2.89 26.66 -0.73
CA TYR A 15 4.04 27.09 -1.49
C TYR A 15 4.29 26.10 -2.62
N TYR A 16 4.49 26.58 -3.82
CA TYR A 16 4.86 25.75 -4.97
C TYR A 16 6.39 25.68 -5.09
N GLY A 17 6.94 24.47 -5.15
CA GLY A 17 8.24 24.12 -5.69
C GLY A 17 9.36 25.17 -5.55
N GLY A 18 9.83 25.46 -4.32
CA GLY A 18 10.95 26.38 -4.10
C GLY A 18 10.63 27.87 -4.23
N SER A 19 9.38 28.23 -4.45
CA SER A 19 8.93 29.63 -4.49
C SER A 19 8.76 30.18 -3.06
N SER A 20 9.29 31.38 -2.80
CA SER A 20 9.02 32.13 -1.57
C SER A 20 7.62 32.79 -1.55
N ARG A 21 6.86 32.67 -2.63
CA ARG A 21 5.49 33.20 -2.71
C ARG A 21 4.49 32.14 -2.23
N ALA A 22 3.74 32.48 -1.19
CA ALA A 22 2.59 31.71 -0.75
C ALA A 22 1.37 32.03 -1.63
N SER A 23 0.66 31.00 -2.05
CA SER A 23 -0.70 31.11 -2.58
C SER A 23 -1.69 30.84 -1.46
N THR A 24 -2.74 31.67 -1.36
CA THR A 24 -3.78 31.53 -0.32
C THR A 24 -5.00 30.85 -0.90
N ALA A 25 -5.55 29.87 -0.19
CA ALA A 25 -6.82 29.24 -0.49
C ALA A 25 -7.68 29.13 0.76
N ARG A 26 -8.96 28.88 0.59
CA ARG A 26 -9.87 28.52 1.67
C ARG A 26 -10.27 27.07 1.52
N LEU A 27 -10.09 26.31 2.60
CA LEU A 27 -10.59 24.95 2.72
C LEU A 27 -11.95 25.01 3.42
N GLN A 28 -13.00 24.55 2.74
CA GLN A 28 -14.32 24.40 3.35
C GLN A 28 -14.45 22.99 3.89
N LEU A 29 -14.68 22.86 5.20
CA LEU A 29 -14.94 21.59 5.84
C LEU A 29 -16.46 21.35 5.86
N LYS A 30 -16.90 20.23 5.31
CA LYS A 30 -18.25 19.73 5.56
C LYS A 30 -18.21 18.94 6.87
N LEU A 31 -18.76 19.53 7.91
CA LEU A 31 -18.79 18.94 9.25
C LEU A 31 -20.01 18.03 9.48
N ASP A 32 -20.86 17.87 8.47
CA ASP A 32 -22.03 16.99 8.51
C ASP A 32 -21.57 15.54 8.62
N GLY A 33 -21.89 14.89 9.74
CA GLY A 33 -21.56 13.49 9.99
C GLY A 33 -20.29 13.25 10.80
N LEU A 34 -19.67 14.27 11.39
CA LEU A 34 -18.57 14.08 12.32
C LEU A 34 -19.06 13.52 13.65
N THR A 35 -18.53 12.37 14.04
CA THR A 35 -18.68 11.83 15.39
C THR A 35 -17.59 12.42 16.30
N LYS A 36 -18.00 12.91 17.46
CA LYS A 36 -17.05 13.45 18.45
C LYS A 36 -16.23 12.30 19.02
N VAL A 37 -14.96 12.21 18.66
CA VAL A 37 -13.99 11.30 19.33
C VAL A 37 -13.49 11.99 20.58
N ASN A 38 -13.87 11.50 21.75
CA ASN A 38 -13.26 11.98 23.01
C ASN A 38 -11.82 11.51 23.07
N PRO A 39 -10.83 12.40 23.25
CA PRO A 39 -9.47 11.97 23.50
C PRO A 39 -9.43 11.22 24.83
N THR A 40 -8.85 10.03 24.84
CA THR A 40 -8.56 9.26 26.06
C THR A 40 -7.65 10.11 26.94
N PRO A 41 -8.01 10.37 28.21
CA PRO A 41 -7.11 11.05 29.14
C PRO A 41 -5.93 10.12 29.47
N GLU A 42 -4.73 10.64 29.40
CA GLU A 42 -3.56 9.99 29.99
C GLU A 42 -3.77 9.86 31.50
N THR A 43 -3.69 8.64 31.99
CA THR A 43 -3.95 8.29 33.40
C THR A 43 -2.76 8.65 34.27
N PRO A 44 -2.95 9.38 35.41
CA PRO A 44 -2.12 9.21 36.55
C PRO A 44 -2.64 8.02 37.38
N LYS A 45 -1.76 7.14 37.79
CA LYS A 45 -2.05 6.03 38.70
C LYS A 45 -2.51 6.56 40.08
N ASN A 46 -3.60 6.04 40.61
CA ASN A 46 -3.71 5.47 41.95
C ASN A 46 -5.09 4.86 42.24
N ASP A 47 -5.01 3.66 42.70
CA ASP A 47 -5.71 2.82 43.67
C ASP A 47 -7.20 3.03 44.01
N ASN A 48 -7.86 1.86 43.86
CA ASN A 48 -8.99 1.28 44.63
C ASN A 48 -10.42 1.55 44.17
N ASP A 49 -11.00 0.41 43.90
CA ASP A 49 -12.34 -0.13 44.18
C ASP A 49 -13.50 0.09 43.24
N ASP A 50 -14.05 -1.09 42.96
CA ASP A 50 -15.43 -1.45 42.57
C ASP A 50 -15.80 -1.53 41.11
N ILE A 51 -15.92 -2.79 40.74
CA ILE A 51 -16.44 -3.45 39.54
C ILE A 51 -17.87 -2.96 39.22
N LYS A 52 -18.06 -2.40 38.03
CA LYS A 52 -19.26 -2.58 37.22
C LYS A 52 -18.84 -2.78 35.77
N GLU A 53 -19.07 -3.98 35.27
CA GLU A 53 -19.04 -4.31 33.84
C GLU A 53 -20.01 -3.41 33.07
N GLU A 54 -19.48 -2.39 32.39
CA GLU A 54 -20.17 -1.76 31.28
C GLU A 54 -19.59 -2.32 29.99
N ASN A 55 -20.42 -3.05 29.26
CA ASN A 55 -20.19 -3.55 27.90
C ASN A 55 -19.55 -2.45 27.04
N LYS A 56 -18.23 -2.52 26.89
CA LYS A 56 -17.48 -1.79 25.88
C LYS A 56 -17.80 -2.45 24.55
N LYS A 57 -18.78 -1.89 23.85
CA LYS A 57 -19.02 -2.22 22.45
C LYS A 57 -17.76 -1.79 21.70
N GLU A 58 -16.90 -2.74 21.44
CA GLU A 58 -15.77 -2.60 20.53
C GLU A 58 -16.37 -2.17 19.19
N GLU A 59 -16.07 -0.95 18.72
CA GLU A 59 -16.38 -0.56 17.36
C GLU A 59 -15.61 -1.53 16.47
N GLU A 60 -16.31 -2.46 15.84
CA GLU A 60 -15.78 -3.31 14.78
C GLU A 60 -15.24 -2.39 13.69
N VAL A 61 -13.93 -2.28 13.62
CA VAL A 61 -13.25 -1.75 12.43
C VAL A 61 -13.58 -2.74 11.32
N THR A 62 -14.60 -2.41 10.51
CA THR A 62 -15.00 -3.23 9.37
C THR A 62 -13.89 -3.23 8.34
N THR A 63 -12.98 -4.18 8.43
CA THR A 63 -11.98 -4.44 7.41
C THR A 63 -12.64 -5.14 6.22
N ARG A 64 -12.11 -4.92 5.01
CA ARG A 64 -12.52 -5.65 3.80
C ARG A 64 -12.14 -7.12 3.85
N PHE A 65 -11.23 -7.49 4.75
CA PHE A 65 -10.74 -8.85 4.92
C PHE A 65 -11.48 -9.54 6.05
N SER A 66 -12.34 -10.51 5.71
CA SER A 66 -13.21 -11.19 6.67
C SER A 66 -12.49 -12.18 7.59
N LYS A 67 -11.28 -12.61 7.24
CA LYS A 67 -10.47 -13.61 7.98
C LYS A 67 -9.03 -13.61 7.51
N ASP A 68 -8.15 -14.22 8.29
CA ASP A 68 -6.77 -14.46 7.88
C ASP A 68 -6.70 -15.45 6.70
N GLY A 69 -5.67 -15.28 5.87
CA GLY A 69 -5.43 -16.09 4.68
C GLY A 69 -4.99 -15.26 3.49
N THR A 70 -4.99 -15.88 2.33
CA THR A 70 -4.58 -15.29 1.06
C THR A 70 -5.80 -14.85 0.25
N TYR A 71 -5.72 -13.64 -0.26
CA TYR A 71 -6.69 -13.04 -1.18
C TYR A 71 -6.01 -12.68 -2.49
N GLU A 72 -6.76 -12.66 -3.57
CA GLU A 72 -6.38 -12.07 -4.86
C GLU A 72 -7.29 -10.88 -5.17
N VAL A 73 -6.71 -9.87 -5.84
CA VAL A 73 -7.40 -8.66 -6.21
C VAL A 73 -6.80 -8.09 -7.50
N ASN A 74 -7.61 -7.46 -8.34
CA ASN A 74 -7.11 -6.76 -9.51
C ASN A 74 -6.54 -5.40 -9.09
N VAL A 75 -5.42 -5.05 -9.73
CA VAL A 75 -4.73 -3.78 -9.54
C VAL A 75 -4.35 -3.17 -10.87
N ALA A 76 -4.22 -1.84 -10.90
CA ALA A 76 -3.73 -1.10 -12.05
C ALA A 76 -2.83 0.06 -11.58
N LEU A 77 -1.88 0.44 -12.40
CA LEU A 77 -1.03 1.60 -12.10
C LEU A 77 -1.62 2.86 -12.73
N TRP A 78 -1.93 3.83 -11.89
CA TRP A 78 -2.56 5.10 -12.27
C TRP A 78 -1.61 6.27 -12.12
N ASN A 79 -1.85 7.33 -12.86
CA ASN A 79 -1.12 8.59 -12.72
C ASN A 79 -1.28 9.16 -11.30
N ALA A 80 -0.24 9.81 -10.78
CA ALA A 80 -0.22 10.33 -9.42
C ALA A 80 -1.33 11.36 -9.13
N THR A 81 -1.70 12.17 -10.13
CA THR A 81 -2.55 13.36 -9.93
C THR A 81 -3.80 13.41 -10.81
N SER A 82 -3.92 12.52 -11.79
CA SER A 82 -5.05 12.49 -12.71
C SER A 82 -5.71 11.11 -12.77
N ASP A 83 -7.01 11.07 -13.07
CA ASP A 83 -7.77 9.83 -13.16
C ASP A 83 -7.56 9.15 -14.53
N LYS A 84 -6.30 8.80 -14.79
CA LYS A 84 -5.85 8.08 -15.97
C LYS A 84 -4.84 7.03 -15.58
N GLU A 85 -4.77 5.98 -16.36
CA GLU A 85 -3.67 5.01 -16.23
C GLU A 85 -2.31 5.69 -16.40
N SER A 86 -1.33 5.18 -15.70
CA SER A 86 0.05 5.61 -15.85
C SER A 86 0.59 5.20 -17.21
N MET A 87 1.49 5.98 -17.79
CA MET A 87 2.26 5.53 -18.97
C MET A 87 3.11 4.29 -18.68
N ALA A 88 3.39 4.02 -17.41
CA ALA A 88 4.09 2.82 -16.95
C ALA A 88 3.13 1.69 -16.51
N ALA A 89 1.85 1.74 -16.88
CA ALA A 89 0.85 0.75 -16.46
C ALA A 89 1.25 -0.67 -16.83
N ASP A 90 1.86 -0.86 -17.97
CA ASP A 90 2.32 -2.18 -18.45
C ASP A 90 3.47 -2.78 -17.60
N ALA A 91 4.15 -1.98 -16.78
CA ALA A 91 5.18 -2.49 -15.88
C ALA A 91 4.59 -3.23 -14.67
N LEU A 92 3.33 -3.03 -14.34
CA LEU A 92 2.63 -3.71 -13.26
C LEU A 92 1.77 -4.86 -13.81
N ASN A 93 1.85 -6.05 -13.20
CA ASN A 93 0.87 -7.10 -13.47
C ASN A 93 -0.48 -6.70 -12.86
N ASN A 94 -1.57 -7.02 -13.54
CA ASN A 94 -2.92 -6.61 -13.19
C ASN A 94 -3.54 -7.37 -12.01
N LYS A 95 -2.80 -8.30 -11.38
CA LYS A 95 -3.22 -9.04 -10.19
C LYS A 95 -2.22 -8.87 -9.06
N ALA A 96 -2.75 -8.67 -7.87
CA ALA A 96 -2.00 -8.66 -6.63
C ALA A 96 -2.52 -9.77 -5.70
N LYS A 97 -1.64 -10.26 -4.82
CA LYS A 97 -2.02 -11.08 -3.68
C LYS A 97 -2.00 -10.23 -2.42
N ILE A 98 -2.96 -10.45 -1.54
CA ILE A 98 -2.96 -9.86 -0.20
C ILE A 98 -2.98 -11.01 0.81
N ILE A 99 -1.98 -11.07 1.65
CA ILE A 99 -1.92 -12.04 2.74
C ILE A 99 -2.28 -11.33 4.03
N VAL A 100 -3.32 -11.82 4.69
CA VAL A 100 -3.77 -11.34 5.99
C VAL A 100 -3.35 -12.35 7.04
N LYS A 101 -2.61 -11.88 8.04
CA LYS A 101 -2.15 -12.67 9.18
C LYS A 101 -2.27 -11.82 10.44
N ASP A 102 -2.96 -12.33 11.45
CA ASP A 102 -3.22 -11.63 12.72
C ASP A 102 -3.79 -10.22 12.50
N GLY A 103 -4.75 -10.10 11.56
CA GLY A 103 -5.39 -8.84 11.20
C GLY A 103 -4.51 -7.85 10.43
N LYS A 104 -3.28 -8.21 10.09
CA LYS A 104 -2.34 -7.38 9.32
C LYS A 104 -2.30 -7.83 7.87
N ALA A 105 -2.66 -6.92 6.96
CA ALA A 105 -2.64 -7.17 5.53
C ALA A 105 -1.29 -6.77 4.90
N THR A 106 -0.70 -7.68 4.13
CA THR A 106 0.51 -7.46 3.33
C THR A 106 0.18 -7.68 1.86
N MET A 107 0.42 -6.68 1.03
CA MET A 107 0.20 -6.76 -0.40
C MET A 107 1.47 -7.21 -1.12
N TYR A 108 1.29 -8.10 -2.10
CA TYR A 108 2.33 -8.60 -3.00
C TYR A 108 1.96 -8.22 -4.42
N ILE A 109 2.83 -7.49 -5.10
CA ILE A 109 2.65 -7.07 -6.49
C ILE A 109 3.81 -7.53 -7.35
N SER A 110 3.52 -7.93 -8.57
CA SER A 110 4.53 -8.34 -9.53
C SER A 110 4.74 -7.25 -10.59
N THR A 111 6.01 -7.03 -10.93
CA THR A 111 6.43 -6.10 -11.97
C THR A 111 7.20 -6.81 -13.06
N LYS A 112 7.24 -6.23 -14.24
CA LYS A 112 7.97 -6.74 -15.41
C LYS A 112 8.70 -5.62 -16.13
N GLU A 113 9.69 -5.97 -16.94
CA GLU A 113 10.32 -5.04 -17.86
C GLU A 113 9.28 -4.45 -18.80
N MET A 114 9.32 -3.15 -18.99
CA MET A 114 8.54 -2.47 -20.01
C MET A 114 9.45 -1.81 -21.04
N THR A 115 8.92 -1.62 -22.24
CA THR A 115 9.61 -0.94 -23.33
C THR A 115 8.83 0.33 -23.70
N PHE A 116 9.51 1.46 -23.67
CA PHE A 116 8.98 2.74 -24.13
C PHE A 116 9.85 3.29 -25.24
N GLY A 117 9.39 3.21 -26.48
CA GLY A 117 10.22 3.49 -27.65
C GLY A 117 11.41 2.53 -27.74
N THR A 118 12.61 3.05 -27.62
CA THR A 118 13.87 2.26 -27.59
C THR A 118 14.38 1.99 -26.18
N ILE A 119 13.71 2.54 -25.13
CA ILE A 119 14.13 2.41 -23.74
C ILE A 119 13.47 1.18 -23.14
N LYS A 120 14.28 0.29 -22.57
CA LYS A 120 13.85 -0.81 -21.73
C LYS A 120 14.12 -0.47 -20.28
N ALA A 121 13.14 -0.70 -19.43
CA ALA A 121 13.23 -0.36 -18.01
C ALA A 121 12.50 -1.39 -17.14
N SER A 122 13.13 -1.75 -16.03
CA SER A 122 12.53 -2.53 -14.96
C SER A 122 12.55 -1.71 -13.68
N LEU A 123 11.53 -1.84 -12.86
CA LEU A 123 11.46 -1.15 -11.57
C LEU A 123 12.61 -1.58 -10.66
N GLN A 124 13.37 -0.61 -10.13
CA GLN A 124 14.53 -0.87 -9.26
C GLN A 124 14.27 -0.46 -7.81
N GLU A 125 13.48 0.60 -7.60
CA GLU A 125 13.10 1.06 -6.27
C GLU A 125 11.60 1.32 -6.22
N PHE A 126 11.00 0.94 -5.10
CA PHE A 126 9.57 1.07 -4.88
C PHE A 126 9.29 1.50 -3.45
N TYR A 127 8.51 2.56 -3.28
CA TYR A 127 8.21 3.17 -1.99
C TYR A 127 6.71 3.43 -1.87
N ILE A 128 6.19 3.34 -0.64
CA ILE A 128 4.80 3.61 -0.32
C ILE A 128 4.68 5.05 0.18
N GLY A 129 3.81 5.82 -0.45
CA GLY A 129 3.59 7.23 -0.20
C GLY A 129 3.77 8.09 -1.44
N ASN A 130 3.67 9.39 -1.30
CA ASN A 130 3.81 10.37 -2.39
C ASN A 130 4.94 11.37 -2.11
N SER A 131 5.22 12.26 -3.05
CA SER A 131 6.32 13.23 -2.97
C SER A 131 6.23 14.22 -1.80
N SER A 132 5.07 14.34 -1.14
CA SER A 132 4.87 15.19 0.03
C SER A 132 4.98 14.44 1.36
N SER A 133 5.15 13.11 1.30
CA SER A 133 5.29 12.22 2.46
C SER A 133 6.75 11.84 2.69
N ASP A 134 6.99 11.19 3.81
CA ASP A 134 8.28 10.57 4.18
C ASP A 134 8.49 9.20 3.49
N TYR A 135 8.17 9.12 2.17
CA TYR A 135 8.12 7.86 1.43
C TYR A 135 9.46 7.10 1.41
N LYS A 136 10.61 7.79 1.46
CA LYS A 136 11.93 7.12 1.46
C LYS A 136 12.14 6.14 2.62
N ASN A 137 11.42 6.35 3.72
CA ASN A 137 11.44 5.44 4.87
C ASN A 137 10.44 4.29 4.76
N HIS A 138 9.62 4.26 3.69
CA HIS A 138 8.57 3.26 3.44
C HIS A 138 8.86 2.44 2.19
N SER A 139 10.07 1.89 2.10
CA SER A 139 10.50 1.05 0.97
C SER A 139 9.75 -0.28 0.98
N ALA A 140 9.24 -0.68 -0.20
CA ALA A 140 8.73 -2.03 -0.39
C ALA A 140 9.88 -3.04 -0.33
N THR A 141 9.60 -4.24 0.15
CA THR A 141 10.56 -5.34 0.23
C THR A 141 10.59 -6.08 -1.10
N ILE A 142 11.80 -6.33 -1.63
CA ILE A 142 12.00 -7.18 -2.81
C ILE A 142 11.89 -8.64 -2.37
N ILE A 143 10.97 -9.39 -2.97
CA ILE A 143 10.75 -10.81 -2.69
C ILE A 143 11.44 -11.69 -3.74
N GLU A 144 11.32 -11.30 -5.03
CA GLU A 144 11.92 -12.06 -6.13
C GLU A 144 12.61 -11.13 -7.12
N LYS A 145 13.59 -11.67 -7.83
CA LYS A 145 14.31 -11.03 -8.93
C LYS A 145 14.40 -11.97 -10.12
N ASP A 146 14.47 -11.40 -11.32
CA ASP A 146 14.74 -12.15 -12.55
C ASP A 146 16.22 -12.59 -12.65
N ALA A 147 16.56 -13.31 -13.72
CA ALA A 147 17.92 -13.79 -13.98
C ALA A 147 18.93 -12.65 -14.19
N GLN A 148 18.49 -11.45 -14.51
CA GLN A 148 19.28 -10.23 -14.68
C GLN A 148 19.45 -9.45 -13.36
N GLY A 149 18.77 -9.88 -12.29
CA GLY A 149 18.79 -9.26 -10.97
C GLY A 149 17.78 -8.13 -10.80
N HIS A 150 16.87 -7.92 -11.75
CA HIS A 150 15.81 -6.93 -11.63
C HIS A 150 14.70 -7.45 -10.71
N PRO A 151 14.19 -6.63 -9.79
CA PRO A 151 13.07 -7.00 -8.96
C PRO A 151 11.81 -7.28 -9.77
N THR A 152 11.14 -8.40 -9.47
CA THR A 152 9.93 -8.85 -10.16
C THR A 152 8.74 -9.07 -9.23
N LEU A 153 8.99 -9.26 -7.93
CA LEU A 153 7.96 -9.39 -6.91
C LEU A 153 8.32 -8.53 -5.71
N TRP A 154 7.36 -7.73 -5.27
CA TRP A 154 7.49 -6.79 -4.17
C TRP A 154 6.44 -7.06 -3.12
N SER A 155 6.74 -6.76 -1.85
CA SER A 155 5.75 -6.76 -0.79
C SER A 155 5.83 -5.50 0.05
N PHE A 156 4.68 -5.11 0.60
CA PHE A 156 4.58 -4.04 1.57
C PHE A 156 3.33 -4.22 2.44
N VAL A 157 3.40 -3.71 3.66
CA VAL A 157 2.21 -3.66 4.53
C VAL A 157 1.21 -2.70 3.90
N LEU A 158 -0.03 -3.16 3.75
CA LEU A 158 -1.10 -2.32 3.21
C LEU A 158 -1.33 -1.11 4.13
N PRO A 159 -1.10 0.13 3.66
CA PRO A 159 -1.16 1.30 4.53
C PRO A 159 -2.59 1.65 4.95
N HIS A 160 -3.56 1.29 4.13
CA HIS A 160 -5.00 1.49 4.30
C HIS A 160 -5.76 0.69 3.24
N GLU A 161 -7.07 0.57 3.40
CA GLU A 161 -7.94 -0.17 2.47
C GLU A 161 -8.68 0.76 1.48
N ASN A 162 -8.12 1.92 1.16
CA ASN A 162 -8.65 2.82 0.14
C ASN A 162 -8.38 2.27 -1.27
N GLU A 163 -9.17 2.72 -2.23
CA GLU A 163 -9.06 2.32 -3.64
C GLU A 163 -7.69 2.69 -4.25
N TYR A 164 -7.10 3.80 -3.85
CA TYR A 164 -5.82 4.28 -4.36
C TYR A 164 -4.75 4.29 -3.27
N ILE A 165 -3.60 3.70 -3.58
CA ILE A 165 -2.40 3.71 -2.73
C ILE A 165 -1.36 4.55 -3.45
N ASP A 166 -0.93 5.65 -2.83
CA ASP A 166 0.14 6.50 -3.36
C ASP A 166 1.47 5.76 -3.31
N VAL A 167 2.24 5.84 -4.39
CA VAL A 167 3.54 5.18 -4.52
C VAL A 167 4.55 6.06 -5.24
N MET A 168 5.83 5.88 -4.92
CA MET A 168 6.97 6.45 -5.63
C MET A 168 7.83 5.32 -6.18
N MET A 169 8.23 5.42 -7.44
CA MET A 169 8.92 4.36 -8.16
C MET A 169 10.11 4.90 -8.93
N ASN A 170 11.23 4.18 -8.93
CA ASN A 170 12.41 4.55 -9.69
C ASN A 170 12.89 3.38 -10.56
N PRO A 171 12.82 3.50 -11.89
CA PRO A 171 13.35 2.48 -12.82
C PRO A 171 14.86 2.65 -13.11
N HIS A 172 15.55 3.59 -12.46
CA HIS A 172 16.95 3.93 -12.69
C HIS A 172 17.30 4.22 -14.17
N VAL A 173 16.40 4.87 -14.91
CA VAL A 173 16.65 5.25 -16.29
C VAL A 173 17.43 6.57 -16.33
N ALA A 174 18.69 6.49 -16.75
CA ALA A 174 19.61 7.65 -16.77
C ALA A 174 19.06 8.83 -17.61
N MET A 175 18.42 8.55 -18.75
CA MET A 175 17.79 9.57 -19.60
C MET A 175 16.63 10.32 -18.90
N MET A 176 16.05 9.74 -17.85
CA MET A 176 15.01 10.34 -17.02
C MET A 176 15.59 10.95 -15.73
N GLY A 177 16.91 11.05 -15.61
CA GLY A 177 17.61 11.62 -14.45
C GLY A 177 17.58 10.77 -13.20
N ASN A 178 17.31 9.48 -13.30
CA ASN A 178 17.17 8.55 -12.16
C ASN A 178 16.21 9.09 -11.08
N MET A 179 15.11 9.73 -11.50
CA MET A 179 14.16 10.35 -10.58
C MET A 179 13.12 9.35 -10.08
N ASP A 180 12.68 9.57 -8.84
CA ASP A 180 11.51 8.89 -8.33
C ASP A 180 10.25 9.49 -8.97
N LEU A 181 9.43 8.63 -9.54
CA LEU A 181 8.21 8.96 -10.26
C LEU A 181 7.00 8.61 -9.41
N GLY A 182 6.12 9.59 -9.19
CA GLY A 182 4.88 9.38 -8.47
C GLY A 182 3.84 8.64 -9.32
N ALA A 183 3.14 7.69 -8.69
CA ALA A 183 2.00 6.99 -9.24
C ALA A 183 1.02 6.60 -8.15
N ARG A 184 -0.10 5.98 -8.51
CA ARG A 184 -1.04 5.36 -7.59
C ARG A 184 -1.31 3.93 -8.03
N ILE A 185 -1.31 2.99 -7.09
CA ILE A 185 -1.90 1.68 -7.32
C ILE A 185 -3.39 1.81 -7.09
N LYS A 186 -4.19 1.59 -8.12
CA LYS A 186 -5.63 1.43 -7.99
C LYS A 186 -5.92 -0.03 -7.65
N VAL A 187 -6.63 -0.26 -6.55
CA VAL A 187 -7.05 -1.59 -6.10
C VAL A 187 -8.54 -1.73 -6.35
N ASP A 188 -8.91 -2.67 -7.22
CA ASP A 188 -10.31 -2.97 -7.49
C ASP A 188 -10.86 -3.99 -6.49
N TYR A 189 -11.26 -3.51 -5.34
CA TYR A 189 -11.82 -4.36 -4.28
C TYR A 189 -13.11 -5.08 -4.66
N THR A 190 -13.76 -4.74 -5.77
CA THR A 190 -14.92 -5.51 -6.25
C THR A 190 -14.51 -6.90 -6.78
N THR A 191 -13.23 -7.07 -7.10
CA THR A 191 -12.63 -8.33 -7.56
C THR A 191 -11.95 -9.12 -6.44
N LEU A 192 -12.00 -8.62 -5.20
CA LEU A 192 -11.35 -9.25 -4.05
C LEU A 192 -11.92 -10.65 -3.83
N THR A 193 -11.07 -11.67 -3.91
CA THR A 193 -11.45 -13.07 -3.76
C THR A 193 -10.55 -13.76 -2.75
N TYR A 194 -11.16 -14.44 -1.78
CA TYR A 194 -10.44 -15.30 -0.85
C TYR A 194 -9.98 -16.58 -1.55
N VAL A 195 -8.69 -16.89 -1.46
CA VAL A 195 -8.08 -18.02 -2.19
C VAL A 195 -7.79 -19.20 -1.26
N SER A 196 -7.16 -18.97 -0.12
CA SER A 196 -6.73 -20.03 0.78
C SER A 196 -6.52 -19.57 2.22
N THR A 197 -6.46 -20.53 3.15
CA THR A 197 -6.09 -20.29 4.55
C THR A 197 -4.61 -20.01 4.76
N GLN A 198 -3.77 -20.12 3.71
CA GLN A 198 -2.33 -19.87 3.82
C GLN A 198 -2.07 -18.41 4.14
N THR A 199 -1.24 -18.20 5.15
CA THR A 199 -0.81 -16.88 5.62
C THR A 199 0.67 -16.61 5.29
N GLU A 200 1.25 -17.39 4.39
CA GLU A 200 2.62 -17.26 3.90
C GLU A 200 2.66 -17.36 2.37
N LEU A 201 3.57 -16.64 1.74
CA LEU A 201 3.77 -16.72 0.30
C LEU A 201 4.47 -18.04 -0.04
N GLU A 202 3.87 -18.86 -0.91
CA GLU A 202 4.60 -19.99 -1.50
C GLU A 202 5.64 -19.44 -2.49
N THR A 203 6.91 -19.45 -2.07
CA THR A 203 8.02 -19.25 -3.00
C THR A 203 8.31 -20.60 -3.65
N ASN A 204 8.21 -20.68 -4.98
CA ASN A 204 8.61 -21.85 -5.76
C ASN A 204 10.13 -22.04 -5.64
N THR A 205 10.58 -22.59 -4.52
CA THR A 205 11.91 -23.14 -4.43
C THR A 205 11.86 -24.49 -5.15
N GLY A 206 12.31 -24.51 -6.41
CA GLY A 206 12.34 -25.71 -7.23
C GLY A 206 13.14 -26.81 -6.59
N ASN A 207 12.49 -27.69 -5.85
CA ASN A 207 13.03 -28.99 -5.47
C ASN A 207 12.60 -30.02 -6.52
N ASN A 208 13.46 -30.18 -7.54
CA ASN A 208 13.53 -31.42 -8.31
C ASN A 208 14.01 -32.55 -7.42
N GLN A 209 13.14 -33.13 -6.60
CA GLN A 209 13.39 -34.46 -6.09
C GLN A 209 12.96 -35.46 -7.18
N LYS A 210 13.95 -35.99 -7.91
CA LYS A 210 13.81 -37.24 -8.64
C LYS A 210 13.43 -38.33 -7.66
N GLU A 211 12.19 -38.80 -7.68
CA GLU A 211 11.82 -40.09 -7.14
C GLU A 211 12.52 -41.17 -7.98
N ASN A 212 13.60 -41.74 -7.42
CA ASN A 212 14.14 -43.02 -7.88
C ASN A 212 13.24 -44.12 -7.35
N ASN A 213 12.26 -44.54 -8.13
CA ASN A 213 11.62 -45.85 -7.94
C ASN A 213 12.58 -46.93 -8.46
N SER A 214 13.35 -47.51 -7.52
CA SER A 214 14.01 -48.77 -7.75
C SER A 214 12.96 -49.89 -7.62
N VAL A 215 12.56 -50.46 -8.75
CA VAL A 215 11.82 -51.74 -8.76
C VAL A 215 12.87 -52.84 -8.69
N GLU A 216 13.03 -53.44 -7.55
CA GLU A 216 13.66 -54.77 -7.44
C GLU A 216 12.64 -55.84 -7.91
N ASN A 217 12.97 -56.52 -8.98
CA ASN A 217 12.36 -57.79 -9.34
C ASN A 217 13.30 -58.90 -8.96
N ILE A 218 12.76 -59.80 -8.15
CA ILE A 218 13.22 -61.20 -7.97
C ILE A 218 12.54 -62.07 -9.00
#